data_cb96584e9adb521ecf96e899e75f2cb4
#
_entry.id   cb96584e9adb521ecf96e899e75f2cb4
#
_cell.length_a   1.000
_cell.length_b   1.000
_cell.length_c   1.000
_cell.angle_alpha   90.00
_cell.angle_beta   90.00
_cell.angle_gamma   90.00
#
_symmetry.space_group_name_H-M   'P 1'
#
loop_
_entity.id
_entity.type
_entity.pdbx_description
1 polymer ?
#
loop_
_entity_poly.entity_id
_entity_poly.type
_entity_poly.pdbx_seq_one_letter_code
_entity_poly.pdbx_strand_id
1 'polypeptide(L)'
;RMYNGAYSARDHGVSLAFVTSNEIYWQVRFERDNEGRARRVIVGYKDFKPDPVRNRALRTILWRDLGRPEQELSGVQLPTNGFLDWGGLPFVPIHTHTWPFKGTGLRSGVAVPGELVGYEIDSFDPTYPAPNAVWRVLIGASPFVNFEGDSGYTHNMSIYRARSGALVWATGSMDWSWTLAPGGSSDGAHNNVRPSLQRLTENVLGRMLAGGRR
;
A
#
# COMPACT_ATOMS: atom_id res chain seq x y z
N ARG A 1 -13.48 -6.03 11.98
CA ARG A 1 -13.33 -4.84 12.84
C ARG A 1 -12.20 -3.93 12.38
N MET A 2 -10.98 -4.45 12.15
CA MET A 2 -9.81 -3.64 11.71
C MET A 2 -10.11 -2.87 10.41
N TYR A 3 -10.56 -3.55 9.37
CA TYR A 3 -10.97 -2.94 8.12
C TYR A 3 -11.96 -1.77 8.34
N ASN A 4 -13.08 -2.02 9.05
CA ASN A 4 -14.05 -0.97 9.35
C ASN A 4 -13.46 0.16 10.21
N GLY A 5 -12.51 -0.16 11.10
CA GLY A 5 -11.81 0.84 11.89
C GLY A 5 -10.99 1.80 11.04
N ALA A 6 -10.27 1.29 10.02
CA ALA A 6 -9.50 2.13 9.10
C ALA A 6 -10.40 3.04 8.25
N TYR A 7 -11.50 2.50 7.72
CA TYR A 7 -12.50 3.31 7.01
C TYR A 7 -13.10 4.39 7.90
N SER A 8 -13.53 4.01 9.12
CA SER A 8 -14.08 4.95 10.09
C SER A 8 -13.08 6.05 10.44
N ALA A 9 -11.80 5.70 10.67
CA ALA A 9 -10.76 6.67 10.96
C ALA A 9 -10.62 7.70 9.84
N ARG A 10 -10.51 7.24 8.58
CA ARG A 10 -10.49 8.12 7.40
C ARG A 10 -11.72 9.02 7.34
N ASP A 11 -12.90 8.45 7.53
CA ASP A 11 -14.18 9.16 7.38
C ASP A 11 -14.41 10.18 8.52
N HIS A 12 -13.66 10.04 9.63
CA HIS A 12 -13.62 11.02 10.73
C HIS A 12 -12.38 11.93 10.68
N GLY A 13 -11.71 12.04 9.54
CA GLY A 13 -10.63 13.01 9.33
C GLY A 13 -9.24 12.54 9.75
N VAL A 14 -9.07 11.28 10.16
CA VAL A 14 -7.75 10.72 10.48
C VAL A 14 -7.02 10.35 9.18
N SER A 15 -5.87 10.94 8.94
CA SER A 15 -5.03 10.61 7.80
C SER A 15 -4.40 9.22 7.96
N LEU A 16 -4.28 8.49 6.84
CA LEU A 16 -3.74 7.14 6.81
C LEU A 16 -2.52 7.07 5.89
N ALA A 17 -1.44 6.46 6.35
CA ALA A 17 -0.25 6.20 5.55
C ALA A 17 0.01 4.68 5.50
N PHE A 18 -0.06 4.12 4.31
CA PHE A 18 0.31 2.74 4.00
C PHE A 18 1.70 2.75 3.37
N VAL A 19 2.72 2.51 4.20
CA VAL A 19 4.14 2.54 3.78
C VAL A 19 4.61 1.11 3.51
N THR A 20 3.85 0.43 2.67
CA THR A 20 4.01 -0.97 2.30
C THR A 20 3.22 -1.26 1.02
N SER A 21 3.08 -2.53 0.66
CA SER A 21 2.11 -3.05 -0.30
C SER A 21 1.36 -4.24 0.29
N ASN A 22 0.42 -4.82 -0.47
CA ASN A 22 -0.38 -5.98 -0.05
C ASN A 22 -1.14 -5.75 1.26
N GLU A 23 -1.44 -4.50 1.57
CA GLU A 23 -2.24 -4.15 2.74
C GLU A 23 -3.72 -4.43 2.50
N ILE A 24 -4.44 -4.79 3.56
CA ILE A 24 -5.90 -4.99 3.54
C ILE A 24 -6.33 -6.12 2.57
N TYR A 25 -5.46 -7.07 2.29
CA TYR A 25 -5.69 -8.09 1.26
C TYR A 25 -6.65 -9.19 1.72
N TRP A 26 -6.36 -9.82 2.88
CA TRP A 26 -7.15 -10.91 3.43
C TRP A 26 -8.09 -10.47 4.56
N GLN A 27 -9.34 -10.94 4.52
CA GLN A 27 -10.15 -11.01 5.72
C GLN A 27 -9.62 -12.14 6.59
N VAL A 28 -9.07 -11.81 7.75
CA VAL A 28 -8.61 -12.78 8.75
C VAL A 28 -9.61 -12.91 9.89
N ARG A 29 -9.58 -14.05 10.57
CA ARG A 29 -10.39 -14.33 11.74
C ARG A 29 -9.54 -14.47 12.98
N PHE A 30 -10.01 -13.96 14.10
CA PHE A 30 -9.39 -14.17 15.41
C PHE A 30 -10.14 -15.25 16.19
N GLU A 31 -9.42 -16.24 16.66
CA GLU A 31 -9.94 -17.35 17.46
C GLU A 31 -9.32 -17.36 18.86
N ARG A 32 -9.86 -18.22 19.71
CA ARG A 32 -9.27 -18.52 21.02
C ARG A 32 -8.07 -19.43 20.87
N ASP A 33 -7.11 -19.32 21.77
CA ASP A 33 -6.04 -20.31 21.89
C ASP A 33 -6.50 -21.56 22.68
N ASN A 34 -5.58 -22.51 22.82
CA ASN A 34 -5.83 -23.77 23.53
C ASN A 34 -6.14 -23.59 25.03
N GLU A 35 -5.82 -22.42 25.58
CA GLU A 35 -6.13 -22.04 26.97
C GLU A 35 -7.46 -21.26 27.07
N GLY A 36 -8.20 -21.13 25.97
CA GLY A 36 -9.49 -20.44 25.92
C GLY A 36 -9.39 -18.91 25.88
N ARG A 37 -8.21 -18.32 25.79
CA ARG A 37 -8.02 -16.86 25.75
C ARG A 37 -8.44 -16.31 24.40
N ALA A 38 -9.33 -15.33 24.41
CA ALA A 38 -9.91 -14.77 23.19
C ALA A 38 -8.89 -13.98 22.36
N ARG A 39 -8.99 -14.05 21.03
CA ARG A 39 -8.23 -13.27 20.04
C ARG A 39 -6.71 -13.49 20.12
N ARG A 40 -6.27 -14.71 20.39
CA ARG A 40 -4.85 -15.07 20.44
C ARG A 40 -4.36 -15.75 19.17
N VAL A 41 -5.25 -16.35 18.40
CA VAL A 41 -4.94 -17.03 17.16
C VAL A 41 -5.49 -16.24 16.00
N ILE A 42 -4.64 -15.92 15.01
CA ILE A 42 -5.05 -15.35 13.73
C ILE A 42 -5.17 -16.50 12.75
N VAL A 43 -6.35 -16.62 12.13
CA VAL A 43 -6.64 -17.64 11.13
C VAL A 43 -6.76 -16.98 9.77
N GLY A 44 -6.02 -17.50 8.79
CA GLY A 44 -6.08 -17.12 7.39
C GLY A 44 -5.87 -18.34 6.51
N TYR A 45 -6.90 -18.74 5.77
CA TYR A 45 -6.78 -19.76 4.72
C TYR A 45 -6.37 -19.05 3.43
N LYS A 46 -5.14 -19.28 3.00
CA LYS A 46 -4.62 -18.77 1.74
C LYS A 46 -4.69 -19.87 0.69
N ASP A 47 -5.09 -19.51 -0.51
CA ASP A 47 -5.09 -20.40 -1.67
C ASP A 47 -5.99 -21.63 -1.53
N PHE A 48 -5.67 -22.68 -2.14
CA PHE A 48 -6.36 -23.92 -2.47
C PHE A 48 -7.15 -24.66 -1.35
N LYS A 49 -7.11 -24.20 -0.11
CA LYS A 49 -7.92 -24.80 0.96
C LYS A 49 -9.10 -23.90 1.30
N PRO A 50 -10.33 -24.27 0.97
CA PRO A 50 -11.50 -23.51 1.38
C PRO A 50 -11.59 -23.46 2.92
N ASP A 51 -11.84 -22.28 3.46
CA ASP A 51 -12.08 -22.11 4.89
C ASP A 51 -13.30 -22.96 5.31
N PRO A 52 -13.16 -23.82 6.33
CA PRO A 52 -14.25 -24.67 6.78
C PRO A 52 -15.42 -23.90 7.38
N VAL A 53 -15.22 -22.62 7.75
CA VAL A 53 -16.27 -21.77 8.28
C VAL A 53 -17.19 -21.31 7.15
N ARG A 54 -18.47 -21.74 7.22
CA ARG A 54 -19.47 -21.42 6.19
C ARG A 54 -19.99 -19.97 6.27
N ASN A 55 -19.95 -19.35 7.44
CA ASN A 55 -20.42 -17.98 7.61
C ASN A 55 -19.47 -17.01 6.87
N ARG A 56 -19.97 -16.42 5.78
CA ARG A 56 -19.19 -15.50 4.94
C ARG A 56 -18.61 -14.30 5.71
N ALA A 57 -19.29 -13.82 6.73
CA ALA A 57 -18.81 -12.70 7.57
C ALA A 57 -17.59 -13.07 8.44
N LEU A 58 -17.32 -14.36 8.62
CA LEU A 58 -16.19 -14.89 9.39
C LEU A 58 -15.18 -15.64 8.52
N ARG A 59 -15.52 -15.88 7.25
CA ARG A 59 -14.68 -16.63 6.32
C ARG A 59 -13.43 -15.83 5.97
N THR A 60 -12.29 -16.52 5.91
CA THR A 60 -11.03 -15.88 5.51
C THR A 60 -10.88 -15.95 3.99
N ILE A 61 -11.24 -14.89 3.32
CA ILE A 61 -11.16 -14.69 1.87
C ILE A 61 -10.66 -13.29 1.56
N LEU A 62 -10.37 -13.00 0.31
CA LEU A 62 -9.97 -11.65 -0.09
C LEU A 62 -11.08 -10.64 0.20
N TRP A 63 -10.72 -9.46 0.67
CA TRP A 63 -11.70 -8.40 0.87
C TRP A 63 -12.40 -8.01 -0.42
N ARG A 64 -11.70 -8.04 -1.56
CA ARG A 64 -12.30 -7.75 -2.88
C ARG A 64 -13.39 -8.74 -3.27
N ASP A 65 -13.27 -10.01 -2.87
CA ASP A 65 -14.30 -11.04 -3.11
C ASP A 65 -15.54 -10.84 -2.23
N LEU A 66 -15.42 -10.03 -1.19
CA LEU A 66 -16.53 -9.56 -0.37
C LEU A 66 -17.16 -8.25 -0.92
N GLY A 67 -16.72 -7.78 -2.08
CA GLY A 67 -17.14 -6.51 -2.66
C GLY A 67 -16.54 -5.28 -1.95
N ARG A 68 -15.38 -5.45 -1.31
CA ARG A 68 -14.69 -4.41 -0.53
C ARG A 68 -13.22 -4.38 -0.91
N PRO A 69 -12.88 -3.99 -2.15
CA PRO A 69 -11.49 -4.00 -2.61
C PRO A 69 -10.64 -3.03 -1.81
N GLU A 70 -9.40 -3.39 -1.63
CA GLU A 70 -8.38 -2.64 -0.88
C GLU A 70 -8.22 -1.23 -1.44
N GLN A 71 -8.26 -1.13 -2.76
CA GLN A 71 -8.11 0.10 -3.53
C GLN A 71 -9.10 1.20 -3.12
N GLU A 72 -10.31 0.85 -2.67
CA GLU A 72 -11.28 1.84 -2.15
C GLU A 72 -10.76 2.61 -0.92
N LEU A 73 -9.81 2.03 -0.18
CA LEU A 73 -9.22 2.68 0.98
C LEU A 73 -7.80 3.18 0.74
N SER A 74 -6.91 2.34 0.20
CA SER A 74 -5.51 2.70 -0.03
C SER A 74 -5.29 3.50 -1.30
N GLY A 75 -6.17 3.34 -2.29
CA GLY A 75 -6.05 3.96 -3.62
C GLY A 75 -5.30 3.12 -4.63
N VAL A 76 -4.74 2.00 -4.20
CA VAL A 76 -4.07 0.95 -4.99
C VAL A 76 -4.37 -0.39 -4.36
N GLN A 77 -4.03 -1.49 -5.04
CA GLN A 77 -4.21 -2.86 -4.53
C GLN A 77 -3.20 -3.81 -5.16
N LEU A 78 -2.92 -4.92 -4.49
CA LEU A 78 -2.09 -5.97 -5.06
C LEU A 78 -2.80 -6.61 -6.27
N PRO A 79 -2.26 -6.52 -7.49
CA PRO A 79 -2.80 -7.26 -8.62
C PRO A 79 -2.56 -8.77 -8.43
N THR A 80 -3.28 -9.60 -9.20
CA THR A 80 -2.94 -11.02 -9.29
C THR A 80 -1.50 -11.13 -9.78
N ASN A 81 -0.66 -11.86 -9.04
CA ASN A 81 0.76 -12.01 -9.34
C ASN A 81 1.59 -10.70 -9.32
N GLY A 82 1.20 -9.74 -8.48
CA GLY A 82 1.94 -8.47 -8.27
C GLY A 82 3.25 -8.63 -7.49
N PHE A 83 4.03 -9.66 -7.80
CA PHE A 83 5.26 -10.02 -7.10
C PHE A 83 6.44 -10.03 -8.07
N LEU A 84 7.63 -9.66 -7.56
CA LEU A 84 8.91 -9.97 -8.19
C LEU A 84 9.47 -11.27 -7.61
N ASP A 85 10.34 -11.92 -8.36
CA ASP A 85 11.05 -13.12 -7.86
C ASP A 85 11.94 -12.74 -6.68
N TRP A 86 12.84 -11.79 -6.88
CA TRP A 86 13.67 -11.14 -5.85
C TRP A 86 14.11 -9.76 -6.30
N GLY A 87 14.61 -8.96 -5.35
CA GLY A 87 15.09 -7.61 -5.62
C GLY A 87 13.96 -6.59 -5.76
N GLY A 88 14.30 -5.45 -6.29
CA GLY A 88 13.39 -4.33 -6.48
C GLY A 88 13.61 -3.61 -7.81
N LEU A 89 12.74 -2.68 -8.09
CA LEU A 89 12.71 -1.87 -9.30
C LEU A 89 13.10 -0.43 -9.00
N PRO A 90 13.58 0.33 -10.00
CA PRO A 90 13.64 1.77 -9.92
C PRO A 90 12.26 2.39 -9.67
N PHE A 91 12.22 3.44 -8.85
CA PHE A 91 11.01 4.23 -8.68
C PHE A 91 10.86 5.25 -9.83
N VAL A 92 9.74 5.23 -10.52
CA VAL A 92 9.41 6.21 -11.57
C VAL A 92 8.36 7.18 -11.04
N PRO A 93 8.76 8.41 -10.63
CA PRO A 93 7.81 9.43 -10.21
C PRO A 93 7.02 9.97 -11.39
N ILE A 94 5.74 10.28 -11.15
CA ILE A 94 4.88 10.98 -12.10
C ILE A 94 4.20 12.15 -11.40
N HIS A 95 3.72 13.15 -12.17
CA HIS A 95 3.08 14.35 -11.64
C HIS A 95 3.93 15.12 -10.60
N THR A 96 5.25 15.23 -10.84
CA THR A 96 6.22 15.82 -9.89
C THR A 96 6.03 17.33 -9.66
N HIS A 97 5.14 18.00 -10.40
CA HIS A 97 4.71 19.37 -10.10
C HIS A 97 3.79 19.46 -8.86
N THR A 98 3.30 18.34 -8.34
CA THR A 98 2.43 18.31 -7.17
C THR A 98 3.22 18.46 -5.87
N TRP A 99 2.54 18.89 -4.81
CA TRP A 99 3.15 19.25 -3.54
C TRP A 99 3.99 18.15 -2.85
N PRO A 100 3.72 16.82 -2.98
CA PRO A 100 4.58 15.80 -2.38
C PRO A 100 6.03 15.89 -2.84
N PHE A 101 6.26 16.36 -4.06
CA PHE A 101 7.59 16.42 -4.66
C PHE A 101 8.35 17.73 -4.40
N LYS A 102 7.81 18.65 -3.59
CA LYS A 102 8.48 19.91 -3.31
C LYS A 102 9.86 19.68 -2.68
N GLY A 103 10.91 20.20 -3.34
CA GLY A 103 12.28 20.10 -2.85
C GLY A 103 12.95 18.73 -2.98
N THR A 104 12.33 17.78 -3.70
CA THR A 104 12.90 16.43 -3.93
C THR A 104 13.93 16.39 -5.08
N GLY A 105 13.84 17.32 -6.03
CA GLY A 105 14.62 17.28 -7.28
C GLY A 105 14.17 16.21 -8.28
N LEU A 106 13.12 15.44 -7.98
CA LEU A 106 12.60 14.39 -8.86
C LEU A 106 11.88 14.98 -10.07
N ARG A 107 11.94 14.27 -11.20
CA ARG A 107 11.30 14.66 -12.46
C ARG A 107 10.38 13.56 -12.96
N SER A 108 9.19 13.94 -13.43
CA SER A 108 8.21 12.98 -13.96
C SER A 108 8.80 12.13 -15.09
N GLY A 109 8.63 10.83 -15.02
CA GLY A 109 9.09 9.86 -16.00
C GLY A 109 10.58 9.53 -15.91
N VAL A 110 11.34 10.19 -15.02
CA VAL A 110 12.77 9.90 -14.85
C VAL A 110 12.95 8.93 -13.69
N ALA A 111 13.40 7.72 -13.99
CA ALA A 111 13.60 6.68 -13.01
C ALA A 111 14.66 7.06 -11.96
N VAL A 112 14.34 6.89 -10.69
CA VAL A 112 15.30 6.90 -9.59
C VAL A 112 15.90 5.50 -9.50
N PRO A 113 17.21 5.34 -9.74
CA PRO A 113 17.82 4.02 -9.81
C PRO A 113 17.93 3.36 -8.42
N GLY A 114 17.85 2.05 -8.37
CA GLY A 114 17.96 1.22 -7.19
C GLY A 114 16.77 0.27 -7.05
N GLU A 115 16.82 -0.58 -6.05
CA GLU A 115 15.75 -1.50 -5.66
C GLU A 115 14.81 -0.78 -4.69
N LEU A 116 13.94 0.06 -5.22
CA LEU A 116 13.11 1.01 -4.46
C LEU A 116 11.64 0.61 -4.43
N VAL A 117 11.23 -0.22 -5.42
CA VAL A 117 9.87 -0.74 -5.56
C VAL A 117 9.96 -2.24 -5.68
N GLY A 118 9.42 -2.94 -4.74
CA GLY A 118 9.44 -4.40 -4.68
C GLY A 118 8.97 -4.87 -3.31
N TYR A 119 9.10 -6.10 -2.97
CA TYR A 119 9.01 -7.24 -3.91
C TYR A 119 7.54 -7.57 -4.17
N GLU A 120 6.65 -7.21 -3.26
CA GLU A 120 5.20 -7.13 -3.46
C GLU A 120 4.86 -5.70 -3.91
N ILE A 121 4.04 -5.58 -4.92
CA ILE A 121 3.85 -4.33 -5.66
C ILE A 121 2.37 -4.11 -5.91
N ASP A 122 1.83 -2.98 -5.45
CA ASP A 122 0.46 -2.59 -5.72
C ASP A 122 0.34 -1.79 -7.02
N SER A 123 -0.82 -1.93 -7.65
CA SER A 123 -1.22 -1.22 -8.86
C SER A 123 -2.59 -0.57 -8.67
N PHE A 124 -2.89 0.43 -9.47
CA PHE A 124 -4.26 0.90 -9.64
C PHE A 124 -4.95 0.07 -10.73
N ASP A 125 -6.05 -0.59 -10.38
CA ASP A 125 -6.87 -1.36 -11.31
C ASP A 125 -8.19 -0.63 -11.60
N PRO A 126 -8.40 -0.16 -12.85
CA PRO A 126 -9.61 0.59 -13.20
C PRO A 126 -10.89 -0.27 -13.17
N THR A 127 -10.79 -1.59 -13.05
CA THR A 127 -11.95 -2.48 -12.94
C THR A 127 -12.56 -2.51 -11.55
N TYR A 128 -11.83 -2.01 -10.54
CA TYR A 128 -12.30 -1.88 -9.18
C TYR A 128 -12.61 -0.42 -8.82
N PRO A 129 -13.52 -0.17 -7.86
CA PRO A 129 -13.83 1.18 -7.40
C PRO A 129 -12.59 1.93 -6.91
N ALA A 130 -12.46 3.18 -7.34
CA ALA A 130 -11.50 4.11 -6.78
C ALA A 130 -12.02 4.69 -5.44
N PRO A 131 -11.15 5.25 -4.58
CA PRO A 131 -11.57 5.94 -3.36
C PRO A 131 -12.58 7.06 -3.65
N ASN A 132 -13.61 7.18 -2.81
CA ASN A 132 -14.49 8.34 -2.82
C ASN A 132 -13.76 9.55 -2.23
N ALA A 133 -13.18 10.37 -3.09
CA ALA A 133 -12.25 11.42 -2.74
C ALA A 133 -12.64 12.78 -3.32
N VAL A 134 -12.19 13.87 -2.67
CA VAL A 134 -12.27 15.24 -3.22
C VAL A 134 -11.30 15.36 -4.41
N TRP A 135 -10.14 14.80 -4.28
CA TRP A 135 -9.15 14.64 -5.36
C TRP A 135 -8.29 13.40 -5.09
N ARG A 136 -7.76 12.81 -6.14
CA ARG A 136 -6.84 11.68 -6.12
C ARG A 136 -5.81 11.85 -7.24
N VAL A 137 -4.58 11.47 -6.95
CA VAL A 137 -3.49 11.43 -7.92
C VAL A 137 -2.60 10.22 -7.69
N LEU A 138 -2.19 9.56 -8.76
CA LEU A 138 -1.08 8.61 -8.75
C LEU A 138 0.21 9.41 -8.89
N ILE A 139 1.17 9.17 -8.02
CA ILE A 139 2.44 9.91 -7.97
C ILE A 139 3.67 9.02 -8.23
N GLY A 140 3.45 7.73 -8.47
CA GLY A 140 4.45 6.76 -8.91
C GLY A 140 3.87 5.84 -9.97
N ALA A 141 4.68 5.47 -10.97
CA ALA A 141 4.30 4.53 -12.04
C ALA A 141 5.55 3.81 -12.59
N SER A 142 6.00 2.77 -11.88
CA SER A 142 7.15 1.96 -12.31
C SER A 142 6.64 0.72 -13.04
N PRO A 143 6.90 0.55 -14.35
CA PRO A 143 6.51 -0.66 -15.07
C PRO A 143 7.34 -1.85 -14.58
N PHE A 144 6.71 -3.03 -14.53
CA PHE A 144 7.41 -4.25 -14.15
C PHE A 144 6.92 -5.49 -14.89
N VAL A 145 7.77 -6.52 -14.82
CA VAL A 145 7.47 -7.89 -15.23
C VAL A 145 7.38 -8.70 -13.93
N ASN A 146 6.32 -9.48 -13.77
CA ASN A 146 6.12 -10.28 -12.56
C ASN A 146 7.07 -11.50 -12.53
N PHE A 147 7.05 -12.25 -11.43
CA PHE A 147 7.91 -13.44 -11.25
C PHE A 147 7.59 -14.57 -12.25
N GLU A 148 6.42 -14.58 -12.88
CA GLU A 148 6.03 -15.54 -13.92
C GLU A 148 6.49 -15.11 -15.31
N GLY A 149 7.08 -13.91 -15.44
CA GLY A 149 7.54 -13.37 -16.71
C GLY A 149 6.47 -12.58 -17.48
N ASP A 150 5.29 -12.34 -16.88
CA ASP A 150 4.24 -11.56 -17.52
C ASP A 150 4.55 -10.07 -17.44
N SER A 151 4.39 -9.37 -18.53
CA SER A 151 4.56 -7.93 -18.67
C SER A 151 3.22 -7.18 -18.61
N GLY A 152 3.29 -5.85 -18.60
CA GLY A 152 2.10 -4.98 -18.62
C GLY A 152 1.64 -4.53 -17.24
N TYR A 153 2.31 -4.95 -16.17
CA TYR A 153 2.08 -4.45 -14.83
C TYR A 153 2.75 -3.10 -14.61
N THR A 154 2.13 -2.30 -13.76
CA THR A 154 2.69 -1.00 -13.35
C THR A 154 2.47 -0.79 -11.87
N HIS A 155 3.55 -0.63 -11.11
CA HIS A 155 3.48 -0.13 -9.75
C HIS A 155 2.80 1.23 -9.72
N ASN A 156 1.93 1.45 -8.74
CA ASN A 156 1.41 2.77 -8.49
C ASN A 156 1.55 3.17 -7.02
N MET A 157 1.97 4.42 -6.83
CA MET A 157 1.87 5.13 -5.55
C MET A 157 0.69 6.07 -5.61
N SER A 158 -0.22 6.00 -4.65
CA SER A 158 -1.46 6.78 -4.60
C SER A 158 -1.45 7.79 -3.45
N ILE A 159 -1.98 8.98 -3.71
CA ILE A 159 -2.35 9.91 -2.65
C ILE A 159 -3.69 10.56 -2.98
N TYR A 160 -4.56 10.67 -1.96
CA TYR A 160 -5.84 11.32 -2.14
C TYR A 160 -6.31 12.05 -0.87
N ARG A 161 -7.26 12.97 -1.04
CA ARG A 161 -7.98 13.63 0.06
C ARG A 161 -9.41 13.12 0.12
N ALA A 162 -9.76 12.47 1.22
CA ALA A 162 -11.12 12.04 1.50
C ALA A 162 -12.05 13.25 1.74
N ARG A 163 -13.37 13.04 1.64
CA ARG A 163 -14.36 14.10 1.91
C ARG A 163 -14.31 14.62 3.34
N SER A 164 -13.87 13.82 4.28
CA SER A 164 -13.60 14.21 5.68
C SER A 164 -12.43 15.18 5.85
N GLY A 165 -11.63 15.37 4.80
CA GLY A 165 -10.37 16.13 4.85
C GLY A 165 -9.14 15.27 5.12
N ALA A 166 -9.29 14.01 5.53
CA ALA A 166 -8.19 13.08 5.72
C ALA A 166 -7.36 12.92 4.44
N LEU A 167 -6.04 12.88 4.57
CA LEU A 167 -5.14 12.44 3.52
C LEU A 167 -4.91 10.94 3.66
N VAL A 168 -4.96 10.23 2.54
CA VAL A 168 -4.56 8.82 2.49
C VAL A 168 -3.45 8.68 1.45
N TRP A 169 -2.38 8.05 1.86
CA TRP A 169 -1.20 7.80 1.04
C TRP A 169 -0.82 6.33 1.11
N ALA A 170 -0.62 5.71 -0.04
CA ALA A 170 -0.13 4.34 -0.17
C ALA A 170 1.09 4.32 -1.08
N THR A 171 2.19 3.76 -0.59
CA THR A 171 3.43 3.65 -1.37
C THR A 171 3.34 2.57 -2.44
N GLY A 172 2.53 1.54 -2.22
CA GLY A 172 2.36 0.41 -3.13
C GLY A 172 3.62 -0.44 -3.29
N SER A 173 4.51 -0.42 -2.30
CA SER A 173 5.79 -1.13 -2.34
C SER A 173 6.22 -1.58 -0.95
N MET A 174 6.58 -2.85 -0.79
CA MET A 174 7.17 -3.38 0.44
C MET A 174 8.52 -2.73 0.74
N ASP A 175 9.30 -2.42 -0.30
CA ASP A 175 10.67 -1.92 -0.17
C ASP A 175 10.77 -0.44 0.18
N TRP A 176 9.65 0.30 0.18
CA TRP A 176 9.68 1.74 0.39
C TRP A 176 10.39 2.14 1.68
N SER A 177 10.16 1.43 2.78
CA SER A 177 10.78 1.71 4.08
C SER A 177 12.31 1.63 4.06
N TRP A 178 12.89 0.77 3.22
CA TRP A 178 14.33 0.63 3.06
C TRP A 178 14.98 1.78 2.30
N THR A 179 14.18 2.61 1.65
CA THR A 179 14.66 3.84 1.00
C THR A 179 14.86 4.99 1.99
N LEU A 180 14.36 4.84 3.23
CA LEU A 180 14.29 5.90 4.23
C LEU A 180 15.41 5.85 5.26
N ALA A 181 15.90 4.65 5.62
CA ALA A 181 16.93 4.47 6.63
C ALA A 181 17.88 3.31 6.26
N PRO A 182 19.16 3.38 6.65
CA PRO A 182 20.11 2.28 6.45
C PRO A 182 19.78 1.10 7.37
N GLY A 183 20.17 -0.12 6.96
CA GLY A 183 20.07 -1.31 7.79
C GLY A 183 18.71 -1.99 7.79
N GLY A 184 17.87 -1.75 6.79
CA GLY A 184 16.51 -2.28 6.69
C GLY A 184 16.40 -3.78 6.43
N SER A 185 17.45 -4.45 5.91
CA SER A 185 17.47 -5.89 5.71
C SER A 185 18.57 -6.57 6.52
N SER A 186 18.31 -7.78 6.97
CA SER A 186 19.25 -8.59 7.75
C SER A 186 20.53 -8.96 6.98
N ASP A 187 20.49 -8.91 5.67
CA ASP A 187 21.59 -9.21 4.75
C ASP A 187 22.33 -7.98 4.23
N GLY A 188 21.88 -6.76 4.58
CA GLY A 188 22.47 -5.50 4.12
C GLY A 188 22.26 -5.22 2.62
N ALA A 189 21.54 -6.07 1.89
CA ALA A 189 21.40 -6.00 0.44
C ALA A 189 20.58 -4.78 -0.02
N HIS A 190 19.70 -4.27 0.85
CA HIS A 190 18.72 -3.22 0.49
C HIS A 190 19.04 -1.84 1.10
N ASN A 191 20.31 -1.47 1.20
CA ASN A 191 20.67 -0.11 1.64
C ASN A 191 20.48 0.90 0.50
N ASN A 192 19.23 1.13 0.14
CA ASN A 192 18.83 2.01 -0.97
C ASN A 192 18.37 3.41 -0.51
N VAL A 193 18.93 3.94 0.57
CA VAL A 193 18.56 5.26 1.09
C VAL A 193 18.69 6.34 0.02
N ARG A 194 17.63 7.10 -0.18
CA ARG A 194 17.53 8.18 -1.16
C ARG A 194 17.01 9.46 -0.50
N PRO A 195 17.84 10.52 -0.38
CA PRO A 195 17.40 11.79 0.20
C PRO A 195 16.15 12.38 -0.47
N SER A 196 15.99 12.16 -1.78
CA SER A 196 14.81 12.59 -2.53
C SER A 196 13.53 11.88 -2.07
N LEU A 197 13.59 10.58 -1.73
CA LEU A 197 12.46 9.80 -1.25
C LEU A 197 12.17 10.05 0.24
N GLN A 198 13.22 10.30 1.04
CA GLN A 198 13.07 10.79 2.40
C GLN A 198 12.31 12.13 2.39
N ARG A 199 12.71 13.08 1.53
CA ARG A 199 12.04 14.38 1.40
C ARG A 199 10.58 14.24 0.95
N LEU A 200 10.29 13.35 0.00
CA LEU A 200 8.91 13.05 -0.42
C LEU A 200 8.09 12.56 0.77
N THR A 201 8.62 11.59 1.51
CA THR A 201 7.96 11.01 2.70
C THR A 201 7.72 12.08 3.77
N GLU A 202 8.72 12.91 4.09
CA GLU A 202 8.61 14.04 5.02
C GLU A 202 7.50 15.01 4.61
N ASN A 203 7.44 15.36 3.31
CA ASN A 203 6.42 16.28 2.80
C ASN A 203 5.02 15.73 3.01
N VAL A 204 4.81 14.41 2.74
CA VAL A 204 3.50 13.76 2.90
C VAL A 204 3.12 13.67 4.38
N LEU A 205 3.99 13.11 5.22
CA LEU A 205 3.72 12.94 6.65
C LEU A 205 3.58 14.30 7.36
N GLY A 206 4.41 15.27 7.03
CA GLY A 206 4.33 16.63 7.58
C GLY A 206 2.97 17.28 7.27
N ARG A 207 2.44 17.08 6.05
CA ARG A 207 1.13 17.62 5.68
C ARG A 207 -0.02 16.89 6.37
N MET A 208 0.09 15.57 6.57
CA MET A 208 -0.88 14.80 7.35
C MET A 208 -0.95 15.31 8.79
N LEU A 209 0.20 15.55 9.42
CA LEU A 209 0.28 16.10 10.79
C LEU A 209 -0.28 17.52 10.89
N ALA A 210 -0.05 18.38 9.90
CA ALA A 210 -0.57 19.75 9.86
C ALA A 210 -2.10 19.79 9.67
N GLY A 211 -2.67 18.86 8.91
CA GLY A 211 -4.13 18.74 8.71
C GLY A 211 -4.90 18.28 9.93
N GLY A 212 -4.28 17.52 10.82
CA GLY A 212 -4.89 17.05 12.08
C GLY A 212 -4.99 18.11 13.19
N ARG A 213 -4.55 19.33 12.94
CA ARG A 213 -4.57 20.46 13.89
C ARG A 213 -5.64 21.52 13.60
N ARG A 214 -6.65 21.18 12.79
CA ARG A 214 -7.78 22.09 12.52
C ARG A 214 -9.05 21.59 13.19
#